data_7937aff5f014bb8971449341769d42ce
#
_entry.id   7937aff5f014bb8971449341769d42ce
#
_cell.length_a   1.000
_cell.length_b   1.000
_cell.length_c   1.000
_cell.angle_alpha   90.00
_cell.angle_beta   90.00
_cell.angle_gamma   90.00
#
_symmetry.space_group_name_H-M   'P 1'
#
loop_
_entity.id
_entity.type
_entity.pdbx_description
1 polymer ?
#
loop_
_entity_poly.entity_id
_entity_poly.type
_entity_poly.pdbx_seq_one_letter_code
_entity_poly.pdbx_strand_id
1 'polypeptide(L)'
;MAEPTIEVIIPVRDMADHLPKLLRPLLAQTADGDWITVVDDASGDDTAAVARSLGAGVVALKDSRGPYYARQVAASRSTADILLFTDARCRPLPGLLEAHRTLQRQPGVALSCTNVRTLSGPTLAAKLAAGMQPFMLPRGGGAMKATIGMVPPRPDYYPTANLGMDRVAFATVGGFRSMRGGGDTDICWRIQEQSLGTIATDTRVLMEWEPRNSMRDLASQWKRYGHSNAYMRWVHRNDDDASLGDASPRRHSPMEAWATLRAELRRPPAELAATALVGVAFQYGYFSAKLNSSQFEMPAYFDVAPDLDSA
;
A
#
# COMPACT_ATOMS: atom_id res chain seq x y z
N MET A 1 8.54 -10.27 28.81
CA MET A 1 7.53 -10.69 27.83
C MET A 1 8.28 -11.16 26.59
N ALA A 2 7.80 -12.22 25.93
CA ALA A 2 8.38 -12.65 24.67
C ALA A 2 8.29 -11.53 23.62
N GLU A 3 9.20 -11.53 22.67
CA GLU A 3 9.14 -10.58 21.56
C GLU A 3 7.96 -10.90 20.64
N PRO A 4 7.22 -9.88 20.14
CA PRO A 4 6.17 -10.13 19.17
C PRO A 4 6.72 -10.77 17.90
N THR A 5 6.09 -11.82 17.44
CA THR A 5 6.43 -12.50 16.20
C THR A 5 5.88 -11.76 14.98
N ILE A 6 6.59 -11.82 13.86
CA ILE A 6 6.18 -11.18 12.61
C ILE A 6 6.00 -12.22 11.50
N GLU A 7 4.85 -12.19 10.83
CA GLU A 7 4.73 -12.78 9.51
C GLU A 7 4.79 -11.68 8.43
N VAL A 8 5.79 -11.78 7.54
CA VAL A 8 5.87 -10.91 6.36
C VAL A 8 5.08 -11.53 5.22
N ILE A 9 4.01 -10.87 4.78
CA ILE A 9 3.08 -11.35 3.75
C ILE A 9 3.29 -10.58 2.45
N ILE A 10 3.61 -11.31 1.38
CA ILE A 10 4.03 -10.75 0.09
C ILE A 10 3.17 -11.34 -1.02
N PRO A 11 2.20 -10.58 -1.57
CA PRO A 11 1.50 -10.99 -2.77
C PRO A 11 2.39 -10.79 -4.00
N VAL A 12 2.47 -11.80 -4.86
CA VAL A 12 3.30 -11.76 -6.05
C VAL A 12 2.55 -12.30 -7.26
N ARG A 13 2.89 -11.77 -8.44
CA ARG A 13 2.52 -12.35 -9.73
C ARG A 13 3.55 -11.96 -10.77
N ASP A 14 4.14 -12.95 -11.43
CA ASP A 14 5.15 -12.77 -12.48
C ASP A 14 6.30 -11.87 -12.01
N MET A 15 6.95 -12.22 -10.88
CA MET A 15 7.95 -11.41 -10.19
C MET A 15 9.22 -12.19 -9.78
N ALA A 16 9.53 -13.31 -10.45
CA ALA A 16 10.68 -14.14 -10.13
C ALA A 16 11.99 -13.33 -9.98
N ASP A 17 12.26 -12.40 -10.90
CA ASP A 17 13.47 -11.57 -10.90
C ASP A 17 13.57 -10.56 -9.74
N HIS A 18 12.45 -10.23 -9.10
CA HIS A 18 12.40 -9.26 -8.00
C HIS A 18 12.61 -9.93 -6.64
N LEU A 19 12.22 -11.19 -6.50
CA LEU A 19 12.21 -11.90 -5.23
C LEU A 19 13.57 -11.97 -4.52
N PRO A 20 14.70 -12.21 -5.18
CA PRO A 20 15.99 -12.26 -4.49
C PRO A 20 16.36 -10.95 -3.78
N LYS A 21 15.99 -9.79 -4.37
CA LYS A 21 16.27 -8.47 -3.81
C LYS A 21 15.37 -8.13 -2.62
N LEU A 22 14.20 -8.75 -2.54
CA LEU A 22 13.25 -8.61 -1.46
C LEU A 22 13.51 -9.63 -0.34
N LEU A 23 13.59 -10.92 -0.68
CA LEU A 23 13.59 -12.00 0.30
C LEU A 23 14.90 -12.12 1.07
N ARG A 24 16.06 -12.00 0.41
CA ARG A 24 17.36 -12.13 1.09
C ARG A 24 17.54 -11.12 2.22
N PRO A 25 17.26 -9.80 2.04
CA PRO A 25 17.35 -8.85 3.13
C PRO A 25 16.29 -9.05 4.22
N LEU A 26 15.11 -9.58 3.89
CA LEU A 26 14.09 -9.91 4.89
C LEU A 26 14.51 -11.10 5.73
N LEU A 27 14.91 -12.20 5.10
CA LEU A 27 15.36 -13.41 5.78
C LEU A 27 16.55 -13.16 6.72
N ALA A 28 17.44 -12.22 6.34
CA ALA A 28 18.56 -11.82 7.19
C ALA A 28 18.14 -11.04 8.46
N GLN A 29 16.88 -10.65 8.58
CA GLN A 29 16.34 -9.87 9.70
C GLN A 29 15.33 -10.65 10.54
N THR A 30 14.94 -11.87 10.13
CA THR A 30 14.01 -12.71 10.89
C THR A 30 14.64 -13.14 12.21
N ALA A 31 13.84 -13.09 13.28
CA ALA A 31 14.15 -13.64 14.59
C ALA A 31 13.41 -14.98 14.77
N ASP A 32 13.66 -15.65 15.89
CA ASP A 32 12.95 -16.88 16.23
C ASP A 32 11.44 -16.63 16.32
N GLY A 33 10.67 -17.44 15.61
CA GLY A 33 9.22 -17.29 15.52
C GLY A 33 8.73 -16.34 14.45
N ASP A 34 9.62 -15.72 13.66
CA ASP A 34 9.22 -14.99 12.46
C ASP A 34 9.20 -15.88 11.24
N TRP A 35 8.35 -15.52 10.27
CA TRP A 35 8.39 -16.19 8.96
C TRP A 35 7.95 -15.26 7.82
N ILE A 36 8.22 -15.70 6.61
CA ILE A 36 7.89 -14.96 5.38
C ILE A 36 7.01 -15.85 4.52
N THR A 37 5.84 -15.34 4.15
CA THR A 37 4.89 -16.01 3.26
C THR A 37 4.78 -15.24 1.96
N VAL A 38 5.17 -15.87 0.88
CA VAL A 38 4.93 -15.41 -0.50
C VAL A 38 3.64 -16.04 -0.97
N VAL A 39 2.66 -15.20 -1.34
CA VAL A 39 1.41 -15.67 -1.94
C VAL A 39 1.48 -15.44 -3.45
N ASP A 40 1.63 -16.50 -4.19
CA ASP A 40 1.69 -16.50 -5.64
C ASP A 40 0.28 -16.46 -6.23
N ASP A 41 -0.08 -15.32 -6.81
CA ASP A 41 -1.41 -15.03 -7.39
C ASP A 41 -1.51 -15.57 -8.82
N ALA A 42 -1.28 -16.87 -9.00
CA ALA A 42 -1.29 -17.60 -10.27
C ALA A 42 -0.27 -17.04 -11.29
N SER A 43 1.01 -17.05 -10.93
CA SER A 43 2.11 -16.65 -11.84
C SER A 43 2.28 -17.64 -12.99
N GLY A 44 2.68 -17.10 -14.14
CA GLY A 44 3.06 -17.89 -15.31
C GLY A 44 4.56 -18.15 -15.42
N ASP A 45 5.36 -17.56 -14.54
CA ASP A 45 6.82 -17.71 -14.47
C ASP A 45 7.26 -18.55 -13.25
N ASP A 46 8.56 -18.64 -13.01
CA ASP A 46 9.14 -19.43 -11.91
C ASP A 46 9.01 -18.75 -10.52
N THR A 47 8.12 -17.78 -10.33
CA THR A 47 7.97 -17.00 -9.10
C THR A 47 7.88 -17.89 -7.86
N ALA A 48 6.99 -18.88 -7.85
CA ALA A 48 6.82 -19.78 -6.70
C ALA A 48 8.06 -20.63 -6.42
N ALA A 49 8.72 -21.15 -7.47
CA ALA A 49 9.93 -21.95 -7.35
C ALA A 49 11.09 -21.11 -6.78
N VAL A 50 11.28 -19.90 -7.28
CA VAL A 50 12.30 -18.96 -6.78
C VAL A 50 12.05 -18.60 -5.31
N ALA A 51 10.80 -18.33 -4.91
CA ALA A 51 10.46 -18.05 -3.51
C ALA A 51 10.85 -19.20 -2.57
N ARG A 52 10.48 -20.44 -2.93
CA ARG A 52 10.84 -21.63 -2.15
C ARG A 52 12.35 -21.83 -2.06
N SER A 53 13.06 -21.67 -3.18
CA SER A 53 14.52 -21.83 -3.23
C SER A 53 15.27 -20.84 -2.35
N LEU A 54 14.66 -19.68 -2.08
CA LEU A 54 15.21 -18.66 -1.18
C LEU A 54 14.84 -18.90 0.29
N GLY A 55 13.98 -19.87 0.61
CA GLY A 55 13.61 -20.21 1.99
C GLY A 55 12.31 -19.55 2.49
N ALA A 56 11.52 -18.93 1.62
CA ALA A 56 10.20 -18.42 1.98
C ALA A 56 9.13 -19.53 1.94
N GLY A 57 8.14 -19.45 2.82
CA GLY A 57 6.90 -20.19 2.67
C GLY A 57 6.13 -19.71 1.45
N VAL A 58 5.49 -20.63 0.72
CA VAL A 58 4.75 -20.28 -0.50
C VAL A 58 3.34 -20.84 -0.46
N VAL A 59 2.37 -19.96 -0.67
CA VAL A 59 0.98 -20.29 -0.95
C VAL A 59 0.71 -19.96 -2.42
N ALA A 60 0.39 -20.96 -3.23
CA ALA A 60 0.07 -20.77 -4.65
C ALA A 60 -1.46 -20.78 -4.84
N LEU A 61 -1.99 -19.75 -5.47
CA LEU A 61 -3.40 -19.66 -5.84
C LEU A 61 -3.61 -20.31 -7.20
N LYS A 62 -4.75 -20.99 -7.40
CA LYS A 62 -5.12 -21.59 -8.70
C LYS A 62 -5.44 -20.52 -9.74
N ASP A 63 -6.13 -19.47 -9.30
CA ASP A 63 -6.57 -18.35 -10.15
C ASP A 63 -6.14 -17.02 -9.56
N SER A 64 -5.82 -16.05 -10.42
CA SER A 64 -5.48 -14.69 -9.99
C SER A 64 -6.70 -13.96 -9.46
N ARG A 65 -6.65 -13.56 -8.21
CA ARG A 65 -7.72 -12.84 -7.51
C ARG A 65 -7.27 -11.47 -6.98
N GLY A 66 -6.03 -11.11 -7.25
CA GLY A 66 -5.46 -9.83 -6.93
C GLY A 66 -4.82 -9.74 -5.54
N PRO A 67 -4.06 -8.66 -5.29
CA PRO A 67 -3.16 -8.58 -4.15
C PRO A 67 -3.86 -8.55 -2.79
N TYR A 68 -5.06 -8.00 -2.67
CA TYR A 68 -5.78 -7.99 -1.39
C TYR A 68 -6.32 -9.37 -1.02
N TYR A 69 -6.78 -10.14 -2.02
CA TYR A 69 -7.16 -11.53 -1.78
C TYR A 69 -5.96 -12.37 -1.36
N ALA A 70 -4.84 -12.25 -2.08
CA ALA A 70 -3.61 -12.95 -1.74
C ALA A 70 -3.14 -12.63 -0.30
N ARG A 71 -3.15 -11.35 0.10
CA ARG A 71 -2.83 -10.95 1.47
C ARG A 71 -3.81 -11.54 2.48
N GLN A 72 -5.10 -11.52 2.18
CA GLN A 72 -6.13 -12.08 3.06
C GLN A 72 -5.93 -13.58 3.28
N VAL A 73 -5.58 -14.34 2.23
CA VAL A 73 -5.35 -15.80 2.33
C VAL A 73 -4.24 -16.14 3.31
N ALA A 74 -3.11 -15.46 3.27
CA ALA A 74 -2.03 -15.68 4.23
C ALA A 74 -2.41 -15.16 5.63
N ALA A 75 -2.91 -13.93 5.72
CA ALA A 75 -3.24 -13.30 6.99
C ALA A 75 -4.29 -14.07 7.80
N SER A 76 -5.29 -14.70 7.13
CA SER A 76 -6.32 -15.49 7.81
C SER A 76 -5.80 -16.78 8.45
N ARG A 77 -4.60 -17.22 8.08
CA ARG A 77 -3.94 -18.44 8.59
C ARG A 77 -2.79 -18.12 9.55
N SER A 78 -2.43 -16.86 9.65
CA SER A 78 -1.32 -16.41 10.47
C SER A 78 -1.59 -16.62 11.95
N THR A 79 -0.54 -17.03 12.66
CA THR A 79 -0.49 -17.07 14.13
C THR A 79 0.47 -16.04 14.70
N ALA A 80 1.16 -15.26 13.84
CA ALA A 80 2.04 -14.18 14.28
C ALA A 80 1.29 -13.09 15.02
N ASP A 81 1.97 -12.36 15.87
CA ASP A 81 1.41 -11.20 16.56
C ASP A 81 1.23 -10.02 15.61
N ILE A 82 2.17 -9.86 14.68
CA ILE A 82 2.21 -8.76 13.70
C ILE A 82 2.17 -9.32 12.28
N LEU A 83 1.22 -8.82 11.47
CA LEU A 83 1.16 -9.05 10.04
C LEU A 83 1.84 -7.89 9.33
N LEU A 84 3.02 -8.12 8.73
CA LEU A 84 3.73 -7.09 7.96
C LEU A 84 3.49 -7.31 6.47
N PHE A 85 2.78 -6.39 5.85
CA PHE A 85 2.51 -6.41 4.41
C PHE A 85 3.57 -5.63 3.64
N THR A 86 4.05 -6.21 2.55
CA THR A 86 4.95 -5.55 1.60
C THR A 86 4.68 -6.02 0.17
N ASP A 87 5.36 -5.42 -0.81
CA ASP A 87 5.21 -5.70 -2.24
C ASP A 87 6.49 -6.27 -2.84
N ALA A 88 6.38 -7.04 -3.93
CA ALA A 88 7.52 -7.65 -4.61
C ALA A 88 8.57 -6.64 -5.14
N ARG A 89 8.18 -5.39 -5.36
CA ARG A 89 9.08 -4.31 -5.79
C ARG A 89 9.82 -3.60 -4.66
N CYS A 90 9.60 -4.03 -3.43
CA CYS A 90 10.25 -3.48 -2.25
C CYS A 90 11.64 -4.08 -2.03
N ARG A 91 12.52 -3.28 -1.44
CA ARG A 91 13.88 -3.64 -1.04
C ARG A 91 14.06 -3.24 0.42
N PRO A 92 13.91 -4.19 1.34
CA PRO A 92 14.05 -3.93 2.77
C PRO A 92 15.48 -3.53 3.13
N LEU A 93 15.59 -2.58 4.04
CA LEU A 93 16.86 -2.17 4.63
C LEU A 93 17.01 -2.74 6.04
N PRO A 94 18.22 -2.86 6.58
CA PRO A 94 18.45 -3.36 7.93
C PRO A 94 17.67 -2.61 8.99
N GLY A 95 17.09 -3.33 9.94
CA GLY A 95 16.30 -2.78 11.04
C GLY A 95 14.80 -2.61 10.77
N LEU A 96 14.31 -3.06 9.60
CA LEU A 96 12.90 -2.94 9.24
C LEU A 96 12.00 -3.71 10.22
N LEU A 97 12.25 -5.01 10.42
CA LEU A 97 11.40 -5.85 11.27
C LEU A 97 11.42 -5.35 12.72
N GLU A 98 12.60 -4.98 13.23
CA GLU A 98 12.72 -4.45 14.58
C GLU A 98 12.01 -3.11 14.76
N ALA A 99 11.99 -2.24 13.74
CA ALA A 99 11.22 -1.00 13.79
C ALA A 99 9.71 -1.29 13.95
N HIS A 100 9.16 -2.25 13.19
CA HIS A 100 7.76 -2.63 13.33
C HIS A 100 7.45 -3.23 14.70
N ARG A 101 8.32 -4.09 15.26
CA ARG A 101 8.18 -4.60 16.63
C ARG A 101 8.15 -3.46 17.66
N THR A 102 9.12 -2.57 17.56
CA THR A 102 9.26 -1.43 18.49
C THR A 102 8.02 -0.53 18.45
N LEU A 103 7.49 -0.25 17.27
CA LEU A 103 6.28 0.56 17.12
C LEU A 103 5.06 -0.12 17.72
N GLN A 104 4.87 -1.41 17.46
CA GLN A 104 3.68 -2.14 17.91
C GLN A 104 3.72 -2.57 19.39
N ARG A 105 4.87 -2.49 20.05
CA ARG A 105 4.95 -2.60 21.52
C ARG A 105 4.39 -1.38 22.26
N GLN A 106 4.17 -0.26 21.57
CA GLN A 106 3.61 0.93 22.18
C GLN A 106 2.14 0.73 22.52
N PRO A 107 1.67 1.10 23.70
CA PRO A 107 0.27 0.94 24.10
C PRO A 107 -0.68 1.63 23.12
N GLY A 108 -1.74 0.95 22.71
CA GLY A 108 -2.75 1.48 21.82
C GLY A 108 -2.35 1.60 20.34
N VAL A 109 -1.22 1.03 19.95
CA VAL A 109 -0.80 0.94 18.55
C VAL A 109 -1.27 -0.38 17.94
N ALA A 110 -2.01 -0.29 16.84
CA ALA A 110 -2.43 -1.45 16.04
C ALA A 110 -1.85 -1.44 14.63
N LEU A 111 -1.32 -0.30 14.20
CA LEU A 111 -0.75 -0.13 12.86
C LEU A 111 0.65 0.48 12.97
N SER A 112 1.58 0.04 12.14
CA SER A 112 2.95 0.55 12.13
C SER A 112 3.44 0.72 10.70
N CYS A 113 4.21 1.78 10.44
CA CYS A 113 4.86 1.99 9.15
C CYS A 113 6.20 2.73 9.31
N THR A 114 7.07 2.56 8.32
CA THR A 114 8.31 3.30 8.22
C THR A 114 8.40 4.00 6.86
N ASN A 115 9.33 4.92 6.67
CA ASN A 115 9.51 5.55 5.37
C ASN A 115 9.89 4.55 4.28
N VAL A 116 9.26 4.73 3.12
CA VAL A 116 9.62 4.03 1.88
C VAL A 116 10.15 5.04 0.88
N ARG A 117 11.41 4.90 0.49
CA ARG A 117 12.05 5.72 -0.53
C ARG A 117 11.84 5.11 -1.91
N THR A 118 11.27 5.87 -2.84
CA THR A 118 11.20 5.45 -4.24
C THR A 118 12.55 5.64 -4.89
N LEU A 119 13.10 4.54 -5.43
CA LEU A 119 14.38 4.55 -6.13
C LEU A 119 14.26 5.31 -7.46
N SER A 120 15.34 5.97 -7.85
CA SER A 120 15.47 6.51 -9.21
C SER A 120 15.95 5.40 -10.15
N GLY A 121 15.71 5.60 -11.45
CA GLY A 121 16.14 4.69 -12.49
C GLY A 121 16.52 5.44 -13.80
N PRO A 122 16.94 4.71 -14.84
CA PRO A 122 17.42 5.35 -16.07
C PRO A 122 16.30 5.96 -16.90
N THR A 123 15.07 5.49 -16.75
CA THR A 123 13.92 5.95 -17.56
C THR A 123 13.29 7.22 -17.01
N LEU A 124 12.63 7.98 -17.89
CA LEU A 124 11.85 9.16 -17.50
C LEU A 124 10.77 8.81 -16.48
N ALA A 125 10.08 7.67 -16.66
CA ALA A 125 9.06 7.21 -15.72
C ALA A 125 9.63 6.97 -14.31
N ALA A 126 10.78 6.29 -14.22
CA ALA A 126 11.43 6.02 -12.93
C ALA A 126 11.93 7.30 -12.25
N LYS A 127 12.51 8.24 -13.02
CA LYS A 127 12.94 9.56 -12.51
C LYS A 127 11.75 10.36 -11.98
N LEU A 128 10.64 10.38 -12.72
CA LEU A 128 9.42 11.07 -12.32
C LEU A 128 8.83 10.47 -11.03
N ALA A 129 8.71 9.14 -10.96
CA ALA A 129 8.21 8.45 -9.77
C ALA A 129 9.11 8.73 -8.55
N ALA A 130 10.42 8.74 -8.72
CA ALA A 130 11.37 9.11 -7.67
C ALA A 130 11.20 10.57 -7.21
N GLY A 131 10.91 11.49 -8.11
CA GLY A 131 10.61 12.87 -7.75
C GLY A 131 9.32 13.03 -6.95
N MET A 132 8.32 12.20 -7.19
CA MET A 132 7.02 12.23 -6.49
C MET A 132 7.06 11.62 -5.09
N GLN A 133 7.96 10.67 -4.80
CA GLN A 133 8.08 9.96 -3.52
C GLN A 133 6.71 9.55 -2.92
N PRO A 134 5.89 8.75 -3.63
CA PRO A 134 4.48 8.53 -3.25
C PRO A 134 4.27 7.80 -1.93
N PHE A 135 5.31 7.22 -1.35
CA PHE A 135 5.27 6.47 -0.09
C PHE A 135 6.08 7.13 1.04
N MET A 136 6.60 8.34 0.81
CA MET A 136 7.34 9.06 1.84
C MET A 136 6.38 9.63 2.88
N LEU A 137 6.69 9.43 4.16
CA LEU A 137 5.94 10.02 5.26
C LEU A 137 6.01 11.55 5.20
N PRO A 138 4.95 12.26 5.64
CA PRO A 138 4.94 13.71 5.68
C PRO A 138 6.09 14.28 6.53
N ARG A 139 6.63 15.43 6.12
CA ARG A 139 7.60 16.18 6.93
C ARG A 139 6.92 16.60 8.23
N GLY A 140 7.47 16.22 9.35
CA GLY A 140 6.91 16.48 10.69
C GLY A 140 6.28 15.25 11.34
N GLY A 141 6.39 14.08 10.71
CA GLY A 141 5.93 12.81 11.25
C GLY A 141 4.45 12.52 10.98
N GLY A 142 4.00 11.39 11.48
CA GLY A 142 2.65 10.88 11.23
C GLY A 142 2.54 10.12 9.90
N ALA A 143 1.46 9.36 9.76
CA ALA A 143 1.17 8.62 8.54
C ALA A 143 0.55 9.52 7.46
N MET A 144 0.18 8.93 6.33
CA MET A 144 -0.44 9.67 5.24
C MET A 144 -1.82 10.18 5.65
N LYS A 145 -2.08 11.45 5.37
CA LYS A 145 -3.40 12.04 5.60
C LYS A 145 -4.38 11.54 4.55
N ALA A 146 -5.58 11.23 5.00
CA ALA A 146 -6.69 10.94 4.10
C ALA A 146 -6.87 12.08 3.10
N THR A 147 -7.35 11.75 1.91
CA THR A 147 -7.51 12.70 0.83
C THR A 147 -8.25 13.94 1.30
N ILE A 148 -7.67 15.13 1.01
CA ILE A 148 -8.23 16.43 1.33
C ILE A 148 -9.71 16.48 0.92
N GLY A 149 -10.57 16.85 1.86
CA GLY A 149 -11.99 17.08 1.59
C GLY A 149 -12.95 15.90 1.83
N MET A 150 -12.56 14.89 2.56
CA MET A 150 -13.55 13.99 3.16
C MET A 150 -14.08 14.62 4.45
N VAL A 151 -15.41 14.65 4.59
CA VAL A 151 -16.12 15.11 5.79
C VAL A 151 -16.93 13.95 6.34
N PRO A 152 -16.75 13.55 7.59
CA PRO A 152 -15.73 14.03 8.53
C PRO A 152 -14.29 13.67 8.10
N PRO A 153 -13.27 14.31 8.68
CA PRO A 153 -11.88 13.93 8.46
C PRO A 153 -11.68 12.45 8.81
N ARG A 154 -11.04 11.72 7.90
CA ARG A 154 -10.72 10.30 8.12
C ARG A 154 -9.39 10.14 8.83
N PRO A 155 -9.17 9.02 9.55
CA PRO A 155 -7.88 8.72 10.17
C PRO A 155 -6.73 8.67 9.17
N ASP A 156 -5.52 8.68 9.68
CA ASP A 156 -4.31 8.49 8.89
C ASP A 156 -4.23 7.05 8.35
N TYR A 157 -3.52 6.84 7.25
CA TYR A 157 -3.32 5.52 6.65
C TYR A 157 -1.90 5.37 6.11
N TYR A 158 -1.53 4.15 5.75
CA TYR A 158 -0.30 3.88 5.01
C TYR A 158 -0.50 2.73 4.01
N PRO A 159 0.19 2.75 2.85
CA PRO A 159 0.11 1.69 1.86
C PRO A 159 0.70 0.37 2.35
N THR A 160 0.12 -0.74 1.89
CA THR A 160 0.62 -2.10 2.16
C THR A 160 1.99 -2.41 1.55
N ALA A 161 2.64 -1.44 0.93
CA ALA A 161 4.06 -1.55 0.55
C ALA A 161 4.99 -1.67 1.77
N ASN A 162 4.56 -1.16 2.96
CA ASN A 162 5.30 -1.29 4.22
C ASN A 162 4.38 -0.98 5.42
N LEU A 163 3.43 -1.86 5.70
CA LEU A 163 2.40 -1.66 6.70
C LEU A 163 2.30 -2.90 7.62
N GLY A 164 2.66 -2.71 8.89
CA GLY A 164 2.45 -3.70 9.94
C GLY A 164 1.09 -3.50 10.61
N MET A 165 0.41 -4.61 10.91
CA MET A 165 -0.88 -4.62 11.58
C MET A 165 -0.87 -5.60 12.74
N ASP A 166 -1.45 -5.22 13.86
CA ASP A 166 -1.80 -6.16 14.93
C ASP A 166 -2.77 -7.21 14.37
N ARG A 167 -2.46 -8.50 14.55
CA ARG A 167 -3.27 -9.59 14.00
C ARG A 167 -4.68 -9.63 14.57
N VAL A 168 -4.84 -9.31 15.86
CA VAL A 168 -6.15 -9.34 16.50
C VAL A 168 -7.01 -8.20 15.96
N ALA A 169 -6.46 -6.99 15.83
CA ALA A 169 -7.15 -5.86 15.23
C ALA A 169 -7.52 -6.15 13.76
N PHE A 170 -6.61 -6.75 12.97
CA PHE A 170 -6.89 -7.17 11.60
C PHE A 170 -8.07 -8.15 11.53
N ALA A 171 -8.06 -9.19 12.37
CA ALA A 171 -9.12 -10.20 12.42
C ALA A 171 -10.46 -9.60 12.88
N THR A 172 -10.43 -8.70 13.87
CA THR A 172 -11.62 -8.07 14.43
C THR A 172 -12.40 -7.26 13.39
N VAL A 173 -11.69 -6.55 12.48
CA VAL A 173 -12.35 -5.83 11.39
C VAL A 173 -12.71 -6.73 10.18
N GLY A 174 -12.46 -8.04 10.25
CA GLY A 174 -12.72 -9.00 9.18
C GLY A 174 -11.69 -8.97 8.05
N GLY A 175 -10.53 -8.36 8.26
CA GLY A 175 -9.46 -8.28 7.27
C GLY A 175 -9.75 -7.39 6.08
N PHE A 176 -9.12 -7.68 4.94
CA PHE A 176 -9.33 -6.94 3.69
C PHE A 176 -10.70 -7.24 3.08
N ARG A 177 -11.24 -6.25 2.38
CA ARG A 177 -12.45 -6.37 1.56
C ARG A 177 -12.11 -6.51 0.08
N SER A 178 -13.03 -7.05 -0.71
CA SER A 178 -12.89 -7.22 -2.16
C SER A 178 -12.89 -5.87 -2.88
N MET A 179 -11.71 -5.29 -3.01
CA MET A 179 -11.47 -3.99 -3.62
C MET A 179 -10.37 -4.07 -4.67
N ARG A 180 -10.52 -3.33 -5.76
CA ARG A 180 -9.46 -3.23 -6.79
C ARG A 180 -8.31 -2.29 -6.40
N GLY A 181 -8.54 -1.40 -5.44
CA GLY A 181 -7.57 -0.45 -4.92
C GLY A 181 -8.14 0.30 -3.73
N GLY A 182 -7.27 0.82 -2.85
CA GLY A 182 -7.66 1.51 -1.62
C GLY A 182 -7.93 0.60 -0.42
N GLY A 183 -7.76 -0.71 -0.57
CA GLY A 183 -8.00 -1.65 0.53
C GLY A 183 -7.05 -1.47 1.72
N ASP A 184 -5.85 -0.93 1.49
CA ASP A 184 -4.93 -0.50 2.55
C ASP A 184 -5.47 0.70 3.34
N THR A 185 -5.98 1.69 2.64
CA THR A 185 -6.65 2.85 3.26
C THR A 185 -7.90 2.42 4.02
N ASP A 186 -8.74 1.60 3.40
CA ASP A 186 -9.97 1.06 3.97
C ASP A 186 -9.74 0.33 5.30
N ILE A 187 -8.77 -0.57 5.35
CA ILE A 187 -8.51 -1.35 6.57
C ILE A 187 -7.88 -0.48 7.66
N CYS A 188 -6.98 0.46 7.31
CA CYS A 188 -6.43 1.41 8.27
C CYS A 188 -7.53 2.25 8.93
N TRP A 189 -8.52 2.70 8.16
CA TRP A 189 -9.64 3.47 8.70
C TRP A 189 -10.53 2.61 9.59
N ARG A 190 -10.92 1.41 9.14
CA ARG A 190 -11.80 0.52 9.95
C ARG A 190 -11.19 0.14 11.29
N ILE A 191 -9.89 -0.13 11.35
CA ILE A 191 -9.19 -0.43 12.60
C ILE A 191 -9.25 0.76 13.55
N GLN A 192 -8.95 1.96 13.08
CA GLN A 192 -8.91 3.18 13.92
C GLN A 192 -10.31 3.68 14.28
N GLU A 193 -11.28 3.60 13.37
CA GLU A 193 -12.68 4.01 13.60
C GLU A 193 -13.39 3.09 14.60
N GLN A 194 -12.99 1.82 14.67
CA GLN A 194 -13.47 0.88 15.71
C GLN A 194 -12.68 0.98 17.03
N SER A 195 -11.78 1.97 17.14
CA SER A 195 -10.96 2.19 18.34
C SER A 195 -10.08 0.99 18.73
N LEU A 196 -9.67 0.18 17.75
CA LEU A 196 -8.81 -0.98 17.98
C LEU A 196 -7.33 -0.61 18.10
N GLY A 197 -6.97 0.64 17.82
CA GLY A 197 -5.65 1.21 17.98
C GLY A 197 -5.34 2.27 16.93
N THR A 198 -4.18 2.89 17.07
CA THR A 198 -3.69 3.98 16.22
C THR A 198 -2.57 3.50 15.30
N ILE A 199 -2.14 4.37 14.38
CA ILE A 199 -0.96 4.15 13.54
C ILE A 199 0.26 4.86 14.12
N ALA A 200 1.33 4.11 14.38
CA ALA A 200 2.63 4.62 14.78
C ALA A 200 3.60 4.62 13.58
N THR A 201 4.50 5.58 13.55
CA THR A 201 5.42 5.80 12.43
C THR A 201 6.86 5.92 12.87
N ASP A 202 7.77 5.36 12.07
CA ASP A 202 9.21 5.61 12.17
C ASP A 202 9.66 6.36 10.91
N THR A 203 10.28 7.51 11.09
CA THR A 203 10.70 8.38 9.97
C THR A 203 11.97 7.90 9.25
N ARG A 204 12.65 6.87 9.76
CA ARG A 204 13.79 6.27 9.08
C ARG A 204 13.35 5.62 7.76
N VAL A 205 14.17 5.75 6.74
CA VAL A 205 13.99 5.01 5.48
C VAL A 205 14.48 3.59 5.70
N LEU A 206 13.55 2.66 5.89
CA LEU A 206 13.83 1.24 6.12
C LEU A 206 13.32 0.34 4.98
N MET A 207 12.75 0.96 3.95
CA MET A 207 12.30 0.29 2.75
C MET A 207 12.60 1.16 1.53
N GLU A 208 13.02 0.54 0.44
CA GLU A 208 13.10 1.16 -0.87
C GLU A 208 12.07 0.51 -1.80
N TRP A 209 11.57 1.27 -2.75
CA TRP A 209 10.59 0.78 -3.72
C TRP A 209 11.08 1.03 -5.14
N GLU A 210 11.04 -0.01 -5.97
CA GLU A 210 11.43 0.05 -7.37
C GLU A 210 10.27 0.52 -8.23
N PRO A 211 10.39 1.69 -8.88
CA PRO A 211 9.30 2.26 -9.67
C PRO A 211 9.12 1.50 -10.99
N ARG A 212 8.01 1.80 -11.67
CA ARG A 212 7.79 1.31 -13.03
C ARG A 212 8.69 2.02 -14.02
N ASN A 213 9.17 1.27 -15.01
CA ASN A 213 10.15 1.77 -15.99
C ASN A 213 9.50 2.34 -17.26
N SER A 214 8.20 2.16 -17.50
CA SER A 214 7.51 2.69 -18.66
C SER A 214 6.51 3.78 -18.29
N MET A 215 6.38 4.81 -19.13
CA MET A 215 5.37 5.87 -18.96
C MET A 215 3.95 5.33 -19.06
N ARG A 216 3.73 4.31 -19.89
CA ARG A 216 2.44 3.62 -20.02
C ARG A 216 2.01 2.99 -18.68
N ASP A 217 2.91 2.27 -18.02
CA ASP A 217 2.62 1.61 -16.76
C ASP A 217 2.45 2.62 -15.63
N LEU A 218 3.24 3.69 -15.63
CA LEU A 218 3.11 4.78 -14.67
C LEU A 218 1.75 5.47 -14.83
N ALA A 219 1.36 5.86 -16.03
CA ALA A 219 0.06 6.48 -16.30
C ALA A 219 -1.10 5.52 -15.94
N SER A 220 -0.99 4.23 -16.27
CA SER A 220 -1.96 3.21 -15.89
C SER A 220 -2.09 3.09 -14.35
N GLN A 221 -1.00 3.17 -13.62
CA GLN A 221 -1.01 3.18 -12.15
C GLN A 221 -1.74 4.39 -11.60
N TRP A 222 -1.47 5.59 -12.11
CA TRP A 222 -2.13 6.82 -11.64
C TRP A 222 -3.60 6.87 -12.03
N LYS A 223 -3.99 6.34 -13.20
CA LYS A 223 -5.39 6.15 -13.55
C LYS A 223 -6.11 5.26 -12.52
N ARG A 224 -5.49 4.14 -12.12
CA ARG A 224 -6.06 3.26 -11.06
C ARG A 224 -6.17 4.00 -9.72
N TYR A 225 -5.20 4.82 -9.36
CA TYR A 225 -5.26 5.63 -8.14
C TYR A 225 -6.42 6.64 -8.18
N GLY A 226 -6.65 7.28 -9.32
CA GLY A 226 -7.81 8.16 -9.50
C GLY A 226 -9.12 7.41 -9.32
N HIS A 227 -9.27 6.26 -9.97
CA HIS A 227 -10.46 5.42 -9.84
C HIS A 227 -10.67 4.98 -8.37
N SER A 228 -9.61 4.49 -7.72
CA SER A 228 -9.68 4.05 -6.32
C SER A 228 -10.05 5.19 -5.38
N ASN A 229 -9.57 6.41 -5.64
CA ASN A 229 -9.92 7.59 -4.85
C ASN A 229 -11.43 7.92 -4.94
N ALA A 230 -12.01 7.88 -6.15
CA ALA A 230 -13.44 8.07 -6.32
C ALA A 230 -14.26 6.98 -5.64
N TYR A 231 -13.83 5.71 -5.78
CA TYR A 231 -14.48 4.57 -5.14
C TYR A 231 -14.42 4.66 -3.61
N MET A 232 -13.26 4.96 -3.04
CA MET A 232 -13.09 5.13 -1.59
C MET A 232 -13.99 6.21 -1.01
N ARG A 233 -14.13 7.36 -1.72
CA ARG A 233 -15.06 8.42 -1.33
C ARG A 233 -16.50 7.93 -1.35
N TRP A 234 -16.86 7.08 -2.30
CA TRP A 234 -18.20 6.52 -2.39
C TRP A 234 -18.47 5.47 -1.28
N VAL A 235 -17.52 4.57 -1.03
CA VAL A 235 -17.63 3.52 0.01
C VAL A 235 -17.79 4.13 1.40
N HIS A 236 -17.03 5.18 1.68
CA HIS A 236 -16.97 5.82 3.00
C HIS A 236 -17.75 7.15 3.06
N ARG A 237 -18.72 7.37 2.17
CA ARG A 237 -19.62 8.51 2.29
C ARG A 237 -20.52 8.34 3.53
N ASN A 238 -20.86 9.45 4.17
CA ASN A 238 -21.93 9.42 5.15
C ASN A 238 -23.27 9.37 4.43
N ASP A 239 -24.26 8.65 4.96
CA ASP A 239 -25.60 8.55 4.36
C ASP A 239 -26.30 9.93 4.28
N ASP A 240 -25.91 10.88 5.13
CA ASP A 240 -26.41 12.26 5.12
C ASP A 240 -25.73 13.16 4.08
N ASP A 241 -24.61 12.72 3.46
CA ASP A 241 -23.87 13.52 2.49
C ASP A 241 -24.17 13.05 1.06
N ALA A 242 -25.37 13.37 0.57
CA ALA A 242 -25.77 13.14 -0.82
C ALA A 242 -24.93 13.97 -1.83
N SER A 243 -24.16 14.92 -1.35
CA SER A 243 -23.15 15.63 -2.12
C SER A 243 -21.78 14.98 -1.88
N LEU A 244 -21.17 14.45 -2.92
CA LEU A 244 -19.72 14.29 -2.96
C LEU A 244 -19.13 15.71 -2.87
N GLY A 245 -19.05 16.23 -1.65
CA GLY A 245 -18.63 17.60 -1.39
C GLY A 245 -17.36 17.89 -2.18
N ASP A 246 -17.41 18.87 -3.03
CA ASP A 246 -16.24 19.45 -3.65
C ASP A 246 -15.38 19.99 -2.51
N ALA A 247 -14.47 19.14 -2.04
CA ALA A 247 -13.42 19.62 -1.18
C ALA A 247 -12.61 20.60 -1.99
N SER A 248 -12.85 21.86 -1.74
CA SER A 248 -12.00 22.92 -2.27
C SER A 248 -10.56 22.58 -1.93
N PRO A 249 -9.66 22.47 -2.92
CA PRO A 249 -8.25 22.29 -2.63
C PRO A 249 -7.83 23.39 -1.66
N ARG A 250 -6.94 23.06 -0.71
CA ARG A 250 -6.33 24.09 0.15
C ARG A 250 -5.96 25.25 -0.75
N ARG A 251 -6.55 26.43 -0.52
CA ARG A 251 -6.15 27.65 -1.22
C ARG A 251 -4.72 27.94 -0.78
N HIS A 252 -3.75 27.51 -1.59
CA HIS A 252 -2.38 28.00 -1.44
C HIS A 252 -2.40 29.51 -1.54
N SER A 253 -1.61 30.17 -0.73
CA SER A 253 -1.45 31.62 -0.89
C SER A 253 -0.93 31.88 -2.32
N PRO A 254 -1.26 33.02 -2.93
CA PRO A 254 -0.75 33.37 -4.27
C PRO A 254 0.78 33.24 -4.36
N MET A 255 1.49 33.53 -3.27
CA MET A 255 2.95 33.43 -3.17
C MET A 255 3.44 31.97 -3.18
N GLU A 256 2.77 31.05 -2.48
CA GLU A 256 3.07 29.62 -2.53
C GLU A 256 2.77 29.03 -3.90
N ALA A 257 1.65 29.43 -4.51
CA ALA A 257 1.30 29.02 -5.87
C ALA A 257 2.36 29.49 -6.89
N TRP A 258 2.83 30.73 -6.77
CA TRP A 258 3.90 31.27 -7.61
C TRP A 258 5.25 30.57 -7.39
N ALA A 259 5.60 30.28 -6.15
CA ALA A 259 6.83 29.54 -5.83
C ALA A 259 6.80 28.12 -6.43
N THR A 260 5.67 27.44 -6.30
CA THR A 260 5.44 26.11 -6.89
C THR A 260 5.52 26.17 -8.41
N LEU A 261 4.82 27.14 -9.04
CA LEU A 261 4.84 27.31 -10.50
C LEU A 261 6.25 27.60 -11.02
N ARG A 262 7.01 28.47 -10.35
CA ARG A 262 8.41 28.75 -10.72
C ARG A 262 9.30 27.53 -10.59
N ALA A 263 9.12 26.70 -9.57
CA ALA A 263 9.86 25.45 -9.38
C ALA A 263 9.52 24.44 -10.49
N GLU A 264 8.24 24.33 -10.85
CA GLU A 264 7.79 23.47 -11.94
C GLU A 264 8.35 23.93 -13.29
N LEU A 265 8.28 25.23 -13.60
CA LEU A 265 8.78 25.78 -14.88
C LEU A 265 10.31 25.67 -15.08
N ARG A 266 11.06 25.35 -14.02
CA ARG A 266 12.49 25.05 -14.10
C ARG A 266 12.80 23.60 -14.48
N ARG A 267 11.79 22.71 -14.49
CA ARG A 267 11.97 21.33 -14.89
C ARG A 267 12.15 21.21 -16.42
N PRO A 268 12.87 20.20 -16.89
CA PRO A 268 12.95 19.91 -18.32
C PRO A 268 11.57 19.71 -18.92
N PRO A 269 11.32 20.20 -20.17
CA PRO A 269 10.01 20.08 -20.81
C PRO A 269 9.45 18.66 -20.86
N ALA A 270 10.31 17.66 -21.02
CA ALA A 270 9.91 16.25 -20.99
C ALA A 270 9.36 15.80 -19.61
N GLU A 271 9.93 16.31 -18.53
CA GLU A 271 9.42 16.03 -17.18
C GLU A 271 8.09 16.72 -16.90
N LEU A 272 7.93 17.96 -17.38
CA LEU A 272 6.65 18.69 -17.30
C LEU A 272 5.54 17.95 -18.05
N ALA A 273 5.81 17.54 -19.29
CA ALA A 273 4.86 16.77 -20.10
C ALA A 273 4.50 15.44 -19.44
N ALA A 274 5.49 14.73 -18.87
CA ALA A 274 5.28 13.47 -18.15
C ALA A 274 4.47 13.67 -16.87
N THR A 275 4.72 14.75 -16.11
CA THR A 275 3.92 15.10 -14.92
C THR A 275 2.47 15.43 -15.31
N ALA A 276 2.27 16.18 -16.37
CA ALA A 276 0.95 16.50 -16.89
C ALA A 276 0.19 15.24 -17.32
N LEU A 277 0.86 14.31 -18.04
CA LEU A 277 0.28 13.02 -18.43
C LEU A 277 -0.20 12.21 -17.23
N VAL A 278 0.61 12.13 -16.18
CA VAL A 278 0.26 11.43 -14.94
C VAL A 278 -0.93 12.09 -14.25
N GLY A 279 -0.96 13.41 -14.18
CA GLY A 279 -2.08 14.18 -13.64
C GLY A 279 -3.38 13.95 -14.45
N VAL A 280 -3.30 14.01 -15.78
CA VAL A 280 -4.44 13.72 -16.67
C VAL A 280 -4.92 12.27 -16.47
N ALA A 281 -4.01 11.30 -16.37
CA ALA A 281 -4.36 9.90 -16.13
C ALA A 281 -5.12 9.72 -14.80
N PHE A 282 -4.66 10.36 -13.72
CA PHE A 282 -5.36 10.36 -12.44
C PHE A 282 -6.77 10.95 -12.54
N GLN A 283 -6.89 12.16 -13.12
CA GLN A 283 -8.18 12.85 -13.29
C GLN A 283 -9.13 12.03 -14.15
N TYR A 284 -8.63 11.47 -15.25
CA TYR A 284 -9.45 10.57 -16.09
C TYR A 284 -9.96 9.37 -15.29
N GLY A 285 -9.10 8.73 -14.50
CA GLY A 285 -9.50 7.62 -13.62
C GLY A 285 -10.57 8.05 -12.61
N TYR A 286 -10.40 9.20 -11.98
CA TYR A 286 -11.32 9.75 -11.00
C TYR A 286 -12.70 10.07 -11.60
N PHE A 287 -12.73 10.89 -12.66
CA PHE A 287 -13.99 11.31 -13.27
C PHE A 287 -14.73 10.17 -13.96
N SER A 288 -14.01 9.27 -14.64
CA SER A 288 -14.65 8.09 -15.25
C SER A 288 -15.31 7.19 -14.20
N ALA A 289 -14.68 7.02 -13.04
CA ALA A 289 -15.24 6.28 -11.92
C ALA A 289 -16.44 7.01 -11.30
N LYS A 290 -16.34 8.32 -11.11
CA LYS A 290 -17.45 9.16 -10.60
C LYS A 290 -18.67 9.09 -11.50
N LEU A 291 -18.51 9.17 -12.82
CA LEU A 291 -19.60 9.08 -13.79
C LEU A 291 -20.28 7.70 -13.78
N ASN A 292 -19.53 6.63 -13.47
CA ASN A 292 -20.05 5.28 -13.38
C ASN A 292 -20.34 4.84 -11.92
N SER A 293 -20.47 5.77 -11.00
CA SER A 293 -20.65 5.47 -9.58
C SER A 293 -21.97 4.74 -9.25
N SER A 294 -22.97 4.79 -10.15
CA SER A 294 -24.19 3.99 -10.06
C SER A 294 -23.95 2.48 -10.17
N GLN A 295 -22.78 2.08 -10.69
CA GLN A 295 -22.35 0.68 -10.78
C GLN A 295 -21.46 0.25 -9.59
N PHE A 296 -21.22 1.15 -8.64
CA PHE A 296 -20.43 0.80 -7.46
C PHE A 296 -21.27 -0.04 -6.50
N GLU A 297 -20.62 -1.07 -5.97
CA GLU A 297 -21.16 -1.95 -4.96
C GLU A 297 -20.31 -1.86 -3.70
N MET A 298 -20.94 -2.03 -2.54
CA MET A 298 -20.20 -2.11 -1.27
C MET A 298 -19.27 -3.33 -1.31
N PRO A 299 -17.99 -3.16 -0.95
CA PRO A 299 -17.04 -4.26 -1.04
C PRO A 299 -17.36 -5.33 0.01
N ALA A 300 -17.55 -6.56 -0.43
CA ALA A 300 -17.72 -7.71 0.43
C ALA A 300 -16.39 -8.11 1.09
N TYR A 301 -16.46 -8.78 2.23
CA TYR A 301 -15.31 -9.48 2.79
C TYR A 301 -14.95 -10.68 1.90
N PHE A 302 -13.66 -11.02 1.88
CA PHE A 302 -13.26 -12.22 1.18
C PHE A 302 -13.69 -13.47 1.97
N ASP A 303 -14.40 -14.35 1.29
CA ASP A 303 -14.56 -15.73 1.75
C ASP A 303 -13.28 -16.49 1.40
N VAL A 304 -12.49 -16.79 2.42
CA VAL A 304 -11.27 -17.58 2.30
C VAL A 304 -11.62 -18.97 2.79
N ALA A 305 -12.24 -19.77 1.89
CA ALA A 305 -12.49 -21.18 2.15
C ALA A 305 -11.19 -21.93 2.40
N PRO A 306 -11.19 -23.03 3.20
CA PRO A 306 -10.00 -23.80 3.51
C PRO A 306 -9.40 -24.58 2.31
N ASP A 307 -9.94 -24.40 1.11
CA ASP A 307 -9.54 -25.10 -0.10
C ASP A 307 -8.27 -24.51 -0.73
N LEU A 308 -7.15 -24.82 -0.10
CA LEU A 308 -5.86 -24.81 -0.77
C LEU A 308 -5.23 -26.18 -0.55
N ASP A 309 -4.93 -26.85 -1.68
CA ASP A 309 -4.23 -28.12 -1.63
C ASP A 309 -2.98 -27.97 -0.73
N SER A 310 -2.95 -28.76 0.35
CA SER A 310 -1.74 -29.03 1.10
C SER A 310 -0.77 -29.73 0.15
N ALA A 311 0.17 -28.98 -0.41
CA ALA A 311 1.33 -29.49 -1.13
C ALA A 311 2.53 -29.48 -0.22
#